data_ce342882fc855b26a715433bd18b71e2
#
_entry.id   ce342882fc855b26a715433bd18b71e2
#
_cell.length_a   1.000
_cell.length_b   1.000
_cell.length_c   1.000
_cell.angle_alpha   90.00
_cell.angle_beta   90.00
_cell.angle_gamma   90.00
#
_symmetry.space_group_name_H-M   'P 1'
#
loop_
_entity.id
_entity.type
_entity.pdbx_description
1 polymer ?
#
loop_
_entity_poly.entity_id
_entity_poly.type
_entity_poly.pdbx_seq_one_letter_code
_entity_poly.pdbx_strand_id
1 'polypeptide(L)'
;AGTKSGRLCKKIPTYYIMRNRIYLFTVAVASFMCISCTKTQTTLSENEKAVNPPIMGWSSWNAFRVDISEDIIKHQADLMVEKGLKDVGYHYVNVDDGYFGKRDDNGIMLANEKRFPNGMKPVADHIHSLGMKAGLYTDAGNSTCGSMWDNDTAGIGAGIYGHEPQDA
;
A
#
# COMPACT_ATOMS: atom_id res chain seq x y z
N ALA A 1 -16.24 89.62 1.89
CA ALA A 1 -14.97 88.92 1.94
C ALA A 1 -15.19 87.51 1.40
N GLY A 2 -14.91 87.29 0.11
CA GLY A 2 -15.06 85.96 -0.53
C GLY A 2 -13.71 85.35 -0.85
N THR A 3 -13.42 84.24 -0.24
CA THR A 3 -12.24 83.45 -0.55
C THR A 3 -12.54 82.47 -1.67
N LYS A 4 -11.93 82.68 -2.84
CA LYS A 4 -11.93 81.70 -3.96
C LYS A 4 -10.98 80.56 -3.66
N SER A 5 -11.51 79.35 -3.49
CA SER A 5 -10.75 78.11 -3.45
C SER A 5 -10.38 77.69 -4.91
N GLY A 6 -9.14 77.91 -5.27
CA GLY A 6 -8.60 77.44 -6.54
C GLY A 6 -8.24 75.96 -6.45
N ARG A 7 -8.96 75.06 -7.12
CA ARG A 7 -8.56 73.66 -7.33
C ARG A 7 -7.38 73.59 -8.30
N LEU A 8 -6.20 73.25 -7.77
CA LEU A 8 -5.02 72.90 -8.61
C LEU A 8 -5.29 71.56 -9.26
N CYS A 9 -5.59 71.57 -10.56
CA CYS A 9 -5.61 70.37 -11.38
C CYS A 9 -4.15 69.95 -11.66
N LYS A 10 -3.59 68.99 -10.88
CA LYS A 10 -2.28 68.41 -11.17
C LYS A 10 -2.38 67.59 -12.44
N LYS A 11 -1.80 68.07 -13.56
CA LYS A 11 -1.62 67.29 -14.79
C LYS A 11 -0.73 66.08 -14.47
N ILE A 12 -1.28 64.87 -14.65
CA ILE A 12 -0.50 63.63 -14.55
C ILE A 12 0.47 63.60 -15.73
N PRO A 13 1.78 63.37 -15.52
CA PRO A 13 2.76 63.36 -16.61
C PRO A 13 2.43 62.22 -17.61
N THR A 14 2.47 62.51 -18.88
CA THR A 14 2.21 61.57 -20.00
C THR A 14 3.04 60.29 -19.91
N TYR A 15 4.23 60.38 -19.31
CA TYR A 15 5.10 59.23 -19.01
C TYR A 15 4.46 58.18 -18.10
N TYR A 16 3.64 58.58 -17.14
CA TYR A 16 2.95 57.64 -16.22
C TYR A 16 1.85 56.84 -16.93
N ILE A 17 1.19 57.44 -17.89
CA ILE A 17 0.11 56.80 -18.67
C ILE A 17 0.71 55.75 -19.65
N MET A 18 1.86 56.03 -20.25
CA MET A 18 2.54 55.08 -21.14
C MET A 18 3.08 53.86 -20.36
N ARG A 19 3.65 54.07 -19.16
CA ARG A 19 4.21 53.01 -18.35
C ARG A 19 3.16 52.00 -17.89
N ASN A 20 1.96 52.47 -17.52
CA ASN A 20 0.86 51.60 -17.15
C ASN A 20 0.25 50.84 -18.32
N ARG A 21 0.25 51.39 -19.54
CA ARG A 21 -0.19 50.66 -20.72
C ARG A 21 0.77 49.56 -21.14
N ILE A 22 2.08 49.75 -20.98
CA ILE A 22 3.09 48.72 -21.25
C ILE A 22 2.97 47.60 -20.20
N TYR A 23 2.73 47.90 -18.92
CA TYR A 23 2.53 46.89 -17.89
C TYR A 23 1.26 46.07 -18.12
N LEU A 24 0.17 46.66 -18.55
CA LEU A 24 -1.07 45.96 -18.90
C LEU A 24 -0.90 45.03 -20.09
N PHE A 25 -0.10 45.40 -21.10
CA PHE A 25 0.20 44.55 -22.23
C PHE A 25 1.13 43.39 -21.87
N THR A 26 2.13 43.60 -21.04
CA THR A 26 3.04 42.52 -20.57
C THR A 26 2.35 41.53 -19.68
N VAL A 27 1.44 41.95 -18.79
CA VAL A 27 0.64 41.04 -17.96
C VAL A 27 -0.35 40.22 -18.80
N ALA A 28 -0.96 40.84 -19.83
CA ALA A 28 -1.89 40.12 -20.73
C ALA A 28 -1.16 39.05 -21.56
N VAL A 29 0.05 39.35 -22.05
CA VAL A 29 0.85 38.38 -22.84
C VAL A 29 1.38 37.28 -21.97
N ALA A 30 1.81 37.55 -20.72
CA ALA A 30 2.22 36.54 -19.78
C ALA A 30 1.08 35.58 -19.35
N SER A 31 -0.14 36.13 -19.21
CA SER A 31 -1.34 35.31 -18.92
C SER A 31 -1.75 34.40 -20.09
N PHE A 32 -1.47 34.82 -21.34
CA PHE A 32 -1.79 34.00 -22.53
C PHE A 32 -0.77 32.85 -22.73
N MET A 33 0.48 33.00 -22.28
CA MET A 33 1.49 31.94 -22.38
C MET A 33 1.29 30.83 -21.34
N CYS A 34 0.58 31.07 -20.23
CA CYS A 34 0.29 30.04 -19.22
C CYS A 34 -0.88 29.11 -19.59
N ILE A 35 -1.67 29.41 -20.64
CA ILE A 35 -2.84 28.58 -21.01
C ILE A 35 -2.44 27.48 -22.02
N SER A 36 -1.21 27.50 -22.56
CA SER A 36 -0.76 26.48 -23.51
C SER A 36 -0.13 25.24 -22.88
N CYS A 37 -0.18 25.09 -21.54
CA CYS A 37 0.05 23.79 -20.90
C CYS A 37 -1.26 22.99 -20.89
N THR A 38 -1.82 22.72 -22.08
CA THR A 38 -2.74 21.60 -22.23
C THR A 38 -1.96 20.36 -21.88
N LYS A 39 -2.25 19.77 -20.70
CA LYS A 39 -1.94 18.37 -20.44
C LYS A 39 -2.50 17.60 -21.63
N THR A 40 -1.63 17.15 -22.53
CA THR A 40 -1.97 16.09 -23.45
C THR A 40 -2.31 14.91 -22.56
N GLN A 41 -3.58 14.77 -22.18
CA GLN A 41 -4.08 13.48 -21.73
C GLN A 41 -3.93 12.61 -22.97
N THR A 42 -2.85 11.86 -23.00
CA THR A 42 -2.75 10.69 -23.85
C THR A 42 -3.89 9.80 -23.35
N THR A 43 -5.00 9.80 -24.04
CA THR A 43 -6.01 8.75 -23.91
C THR A 43 -5.33 7.49 -24.41
N LEU A 44 -4.73 6.74 -23.47
CA LEU A 44 -4.30 5.38 -23.71
C LEU A 44 -5.55 4.65 -24.22
N SER A 45 -5.44 4.02 -25.38
CA SER A 45 -6.55 3.29 -25.96
C SER A 45 -7.01 2.25 -24.94
N GLU A 46 -8.31 2.10 -24.73
CA GLU A 46 -8.91 1.13 -23.79
C GLU A 46 -8.52 -0.34 -24.07
N ASN A 47 -7.66 -0.60 -25.04
CA ASN A 47 -7.16 -1.92 -25.42
C ASN A 47 -5.76 -2.28 -24.92
N GLU A 48 -5.05 -1.40 -24.22
CA GLU A 48 -3.91 -1.85 -23.44
C GLU A 48 -4.48 -2.55 -22.20
N LYS A 49 -4.49 -3.89 -22.26
CA LYS A 49 -4.78 -4.77 -21.13
C LYS A 49 -3.89 -4.29 -19.99
N ALA A 50 -4.49 -3.62 -19.01
CA ALA A 50 -3.74 -3.09 -17.88
C ALA A 50 -2.91 -4.23 -17.30
N VAL A 51 -1.59 -4.14 -17.46
CA VAL A 51 -0.69 -5.12 -16.86
C VAL A 51 -0.80 -4.92 -15.36
N ASN A 52 -1.41 -5.88 -14.68
CA ASN A 52 -1.45 -5.83 -13.23
C ASN A 52 0.00 -5.82 -12.72
N PRO A 53 0.37 -4.87 -11.88
CA PRO A 53 1.70 -4.87 -11.29
C PRO A 53 1.92 -6.16 -10.51
N PRO A 54 3.17 -6.63 -10.37
CA PRO A 54 3.48 -7.75 -9.50
C PRO A 54 2.91 -7.55 -8.11
N ILE A 55 2.46 -8.62 -7.48
CA ILE A 55 2.03 -8.60 -6.08
C ILE A 55 3.24 -8.23 -5.21
N MET A 56 3.14 -7.13 -4.48
CA MET A 56 4.17 -6.69 -3.54
C MET A 56 3.67 -6.83 -2.11
N GLY A 57 4.51 -7.37 -1.26
CA GLY A 57 4.19 -7.58 0.14
C GLY A 57 5.40 -8.06 0.94
N TRP A 58 5.15 -8.35 2.19
CA TRP A 58 6.10 -8.94 3.11
C TRP A 58 5.68 -10.38 3.43
N SER A 59 6.65 -11.26 3.63
CA SER A 59 6.45 -12.64 4.07
C SER A 59 7.33 -12.94 5.28
N SER A 60 6.82 -13.70 6.23
CA SER A 60 7.46 -13.90 7.52
C SER A 60 8.71 -14.79 7.48
N TRP A 61 8.86 -15.64 6.47
CA TRP A 61 9.87 -16.70 6.45
C TRP A 61 11.32 -16.22 6.61
N ASN A 62 11.72 -15.27 5.78
CA ASN A 62 13.12 -14.84 5.77
C ASN A 62 13.58 -14.14 7.05
N ALA A 63 12.64 -13.56 7.81
CA ALA A 63 12.95 -12.87 9.06
C ALA A 63 12.81 -13.78 10.29
N PHE A 64 11.83 -14.66 10.28
CA PHE A 64 11.41 -15.38 11.50
C PHE A 64 11.35 -16.90 11.34
N ARG A 65 11.40 -17.41 10.10
CA ARG A 65 11.20 -18.84 9.83
C ARG A 65 9.91 -19.34 10.51
N VAL A 66 9.99 -20.38 11.32
CA VAL A 66 8.85 -20.91 12.10
C VAL A 66 8.59 -20.18 13.42
N ASP A 67 9.50 -19.29 13.84
CA ASP A 67 9.39 -18.52 15.08
C ASP A 67 8.50 -17.29 14.92
N ILE A 68 7.26 -17.52 14.53
CA ILE A 68 6.23 -16.50 14.34
C ILE A 68 5.14 -16.61 15.40
N SER A 69 4.44 -15.52 15.62
CA SER A 69 3.27 -15.46 16.48
C SER A 69 2.25 -14.46 15.99
N GLU A 70 1.04 -14.53 16.54
CA GLU A 70 -0.02 -13.56 16.29
C GLU A 70 0.49 -12.12 16.46
N ASP A 71 1.20 -11.84 17.56
CA ASP A 71 1.72 -10.51 17.88
C ASP A 71 2.81 -10.06 16.90
N ILE A 72 3.72 -10.96 16.52
CA ILE A 72 4.77 -10.65 15.55
C ILE A 72 4.14 -10.24 14.20
N ILE A 73 3.19 -11.02 13.70
CA ILE A 73 2.56 -10.75 12.40
C ILE A 73 1.78 -9.42 12.43
N LYS A 74 1.00 -9.18 13.48
CA LYS A 74 0.27 -7.91 13.64
C LYS A 74 1.22 -6.72 13.70
N HIS A 75 2.29 -6.84 14.49
CA HIS A 75 3.29 -5.78 14.60
C HIS A 75 4.00 -5.49 13.28
N GLN A 76 4.33 -6.52 12.49
CA GLN A 76 4.92 -6.30 11.16
C GLN A 76 3.94 -5.59 10.21
N ALA A 77 2.66 -5.91 10.26
CA ALA A 77 1.64 -5.20 9.50
C ALA A 77 1.56 -3.71 9.89
N ASP A 78 1.58 -3.40 11.19
CA ASP A 78 1.60 -2.03 11.70
C ASP A 78 2.84 -1.27 11.21
N LEU A 79 4.03 -1.90 11.27
CA LEU A 79 5.27 -1.32 10.78
C LEU A 79 5.25 -1.04 9.28
N MET A 80 4.63 -1.89 8.46
CA MET A 80 4.51 -1.65 7.03
C MET A 80 3.72 -0.37 6.73
N VAL A 81 2.69 -0.08 7.52
CA VAL A 81 1.94 1.18 7.42
C VAL A 81 2.77 2.34 7.96
N GLU A 82 3.32 2.21 9.17
CA GLU A 82 4.11 3.27 9.82
C GLU A 82 5.30 3.73 8.96
N LYS A 83 5.97 2.78 8.29
CA LYS A 83 7.13 3.08 7.44
C LYS A 83 6.75 3.47 6.00
N GLY A 84 5.47 3.60 5.70
CA GLY A 84 4.99 4.02 4.38
C GLY A 84 5.11 2.97 3.28
N LEU A 85 5.38 1.71 3.61
CA LEU A 85 5.49 0.63 2.61
C LEU A 85 4.16 0.41 1.89
N LYS A 86 3.05 0.50 2.62
CA LYS A 86 1.70 0.42 2.04
C LYS A 86 1.49 1.48 0.95
N ASP A 87 1.94 2.72 1.18
CA ASP A 87 1.71 3.85 0.28
C ASP A 87 2.48 3.72 -1.04
N VAL A 88 3.55 2.92 -1.05
CA VAL A 88 4.35 2.62 -2.24
C VAL A 88 4.02 1.26 -2.85
N GLY A 89 2.90 0.62 -2.46
CA GLY A 89 2.34 -0.54 -3.14
C GLY A 89 2.54 -1.90 -2.45
N TYR A 90 3.18 -1.96 -1.28
CA TYR A 90 3.31 -3.20 -0.51
C TYR A 90 2.00 -3.48 0.26
N HIS A 91 1.06 -4.13 -0.39
CA HIS A 91 -0.29 -4.33 0.13
C HIS A 91 -0.53 -5.70 0.77
N TYR A 92 0.42 -6.63 0.70
CA TYR A 92 0.24 -7.98 1.21
C TYR A 92 1.10 -8.23 2.44
N VAL A 93 0.50 -8.86 3.45
CA VAL A 93 1.17 -9.45 4.60
C VAL A 93 0.93 -10.94 4.55
N ASN A 94 1.96 -11.70 4.24
CA ASN A 94 1.88 -13.14 4.08
C ASN A 94 2.42 -13.82 5.34
N VAL A 95 1.57 -14.59 5.99
CA VAL A 95 2.00 -15.51 7.03
C VAL A 95 2.54 -16.75 6.36
N ASP A 96 3.85 -16.94 6.46
CA ASP A 96 4.56 -18.07 5.90
C ASP A 96 4.47 -19.29 6.83
N ASP A 97 5.33 -20.26 6.67
CA ASP A 97 5.35 -21.46 7.49
C ASP A 97 5.45 -21.15 9.00
N GLY A 98 5.01 -22.09 9.82
CA GLY A 98 5.02 -21.95 11.28
C GLY A 98 3.66 -21.62 11.91
N TYR A 99 2.62 -21.31 11.12
CA TYR A 99 1.28 -21.09 11.70
C TYR A 99 0.48 -22.38 11.88
N PHE A 100 0.92 -23.46 11.29
CA PHE A 100 0.22 -24.74 11.34
C PHE A 100 0.18 -25.32 12.75
N GLY A 101 -0.98 -25.87 13.11
CA GLY A 101 -1.18 -26.65 14.33
C GLY A 101 -1.35 -28.13 14.00
N LYS A 102 -2.58 -28.56 13.93
CA LYS A 102 -2.99 -29.92 13.58
C LYS A 102 -4.19 -29.85 12.64
N ARG A 103 -4.54 -30.97 12.04
CA ARG A 103 -5.84 -31.09 11.38
C ARG A 103 -6.89 -31.58 12.37
N ASP A 104 -8.11 -31.13 12.21
CA ASP A 104 -9.25 -31.70 12.93
C ASP A 104 -9.69 -33.03 12.28
N ASP A 105 -10.73 -33.66 12.85
CA ASP A 105 -11.26 -34.96 12.40
C ASP A 105 -11.86 -34.86 10.97
N ASN A 106 -12.11 -33.66 10.46
CA ASN A 106 -12.59 -33.41 9.10
C ASN A 106 -11.46 -33.05 8.13
N GLY A 107 -10.21 -33.09 8.58
CA GLY A 107 -9.04 -32.74 7.78
C GLY A 107 -8.81 -31.22 7.68
N ILE A 108 -9.55 -30.38 8.40
CA ILE A 108 -9.39 -28.92 8.36
C ILE A 108 -8.14 -28.53 9.16
N MET A 109 -7.29 -27.74 8.56
CA MET A 109 -6.08 -27.22 9.19
C MET A 109 -6.41 -26.21 10.28
N LEU A 110 -5.93 -26.45 11.47
CA LEU A 110 -6.03 -25.56 12.63
C LEU A 110 -4.74 -24.77 12.80
N ALA A 111 -4.84 -23.58 13.36
CA ALA A 111 -3.66 -22.80 13.71
C ALA A 111 -2.93 -23.41 14.93
N ASN A 112 -1.63 -23.14 15.01
CA ASN A 112 -0.81 -23.51 16.16
C ASN A 112 -1.25 -22.73 17.40
N GLU A 113 -1.79 -23.42 18.39
CA GLU A 113 -2.39 -22.82 19.59
C GLU A 113 -1.39 -22.00 20.44
N LYS A 114 -0.09 -22.33 20.37
CA LYS A 114 0.94 -21.56 21.10
C LYS A 114 1.30 -20.26 20.38
N ARG A 115 1.36 -20.30 19.06
CA ARG A 115 1.76 -19.17 18.23
C ARG A 115 0.60 -18.26 17.90
N PHE A 116 -0.59 -18.83 17.73
CA PHE A 116 -1.83 -18.17 17.34
C PHE A 116 -2.99 -18.61 18.25
N PRO A 117 -2.98 -18.22 19.52
CA PRO A 117 -3.95 -18.70 20.51
C PRO A 117 -5.39 -18.32 20.19
N ASN A 118 -5.59 -17.24 19.40
CA ASN A 118 -6.90 -16.78 18.96
C ASN A 118 -7.23 -17.23 17.52
N GLY A 119 -6.40 -18.08 16.93
CA GLY A 119 -6.51 -18.52 15.54
C GLY A 119 -6.06 -17.46 14.52
N MET A 120 -6.30 -17.75 13.24
CA MET A 120 -5.84 -16.87 12.16
C MET A 120 -6.79 -15.71 11.85
N LYS A 121 -8.07 -15.83 12.26
CA LYS A 121 -9.06 -14.78 11.96
C LYS A 121 -8.69 -13.41 12.55
N PRO A 122 -8.31 -13.27 13.83
CA PRO A 122 -7.92 -11.98 14.40
C PRO A 122 -6.67 -11.37 13.74
N VAL A 123 -5.77 -12.19 13.22
CA VAL A 123 -4.60 -11.73 12.45
C VAL A 123 -5.05 -11.15 11.11
N ALA A 124 -5.90 -11.87 10.39
CA ALA A 124 -6.43 -11.40 9.12
C ALA A 124 -7.28 -10.12 9.28
N ASP A 125 -8.14 -10.08 10.30
CA ASP A 125 -8.96 -8.90 10.61
C ASP A 125 -8.09 -7.67 10.90
N HIS A 126 -7.00 -7.83 11.66
CA HIS A 126 -6.05 -6.76 11.93
C HIS A 126 -5.41 -6.23 10.63
N ILE A 127 -4.87 -7.13 9.80
CA ILE A 127 -4.26 -6.77 8.51
C ILE A 127 -5.28 -6.04 7.62
N HIS A 128 -6.51 -6.53 7.55
CA HIS A 128 -7.58 -5.90 6.78
C HIS A 128 -7.97 -4.53 7.33
N SER A 129 -7.98 -4.35 8.67
CA SER A 129 -8.26 -3.05 9.30
C SER A 129 -7.26 -1.97 8.90
N LEU A 130 -6.03 -2.35 8.58
CA LEU A 130 -5.00 -1.48 8.05
C LEU A 130 -5.14 -1.21 6.54
N GLY A 131 -6.16 -1.80 5.88
CA GLY A 131 -6.39 -1.70 4.44
C GLY A 131 -5.38 -2.49 3.60
N MET A 132 -4.77 -3.51 4.18
CA MET A 132 -3.88 -4.46 3.51
C MET A 132 -4.57 -5.81 3.29
N LYS A 133 -3.91 -6.74 2.63
CA LYS A 133 -4.38 -8.08 2.31
C LYS A 133 -3.58 -9.12 3.08
N ALA A 134 -4.27 -10.06 3.71
CA ALA A 134 -3.65 -11.20 4.38
C ALA A 134 -3.45 -12.36 3.38
N GLY A 135 -2.27 -12.99 3.43
CA GLY A 135 -1.97 -14.19 2.69
C GLY A 135 -1.50 -15.30 3.64
N LEU A 136 -1.69 -16.54 3.22
CA LEU A 136 -1.23 -17.72 3.93
C LEU A 136 -0.41 -18.59 3.00
N TYR A 137 0.65 -19.17 3.54
CA TYR A 137 1.47 -20.18 2.88
C TYR A 137 0.83 -21.57 3.03
N THR A 138 1.02 -22.40 2.05
CA THR A 138 0.88 -23.86 2.18
C THR A 138 1.85 -24.55 1.23
N ASP A 139 2.21 -25.78 1.56
CA ASP A 139 3.04 -26.62 0.70
C ASP A 139 2.17 -27.51 -0.20
N ALA A 140 2.65 -27.80 -1.39
CA ALA A 140 1.98 -28.72 -2.32
C ALA A 140 2.24 -30.19 -2.00
N GLY A 141 3.15 -30.49 -1.07
CA GLY A 141 3.49 -31.84 -0.62
C GLY A 141 2.71 -32.29 0.60
N ASN A 142 3.22 -33.28 1.31
CA ASN A 142 2.63 -33.78 2.57
C ASN A 142 2.98 -32.92 3.77
N SER A 143 4.18 -32.37 3.78
CA SER A 143 4.75 -31.66 4.92
C SER A 143 5.36 -30.35 4.47
N THR A 144 5.43 -29.38 5.36
CA THR A 144 5.97 -28.06 5.04
C THR A 144 7.50 -28.01 5.17
N CYS A 145 8.11 -26.95 4.61
CA CYS A 145 9.55 -26.74 4.70
C CYS A 145 10.04 -26.63 6.14
N GLY A 146 9.26 -26.03 7.05
CA GLY A 146 9.61 -25.91 8.46
C GLY A 146 9.78 -27.24 9.17
N SER A 147 9.02 -28.26 8.77
CA SER A 147 9.20 -29.62 9.33
C SER A 147 10.54 -30.25 8.94
N MET A 148 11.09 -29.86 7.81
CA MET A 148 12.37 -30.40 7.31
C MET A 148 13.58 -29.57 7.76
N TRP A 149 13.44 -28.26 7.75
CA TRP A 149 14.58 -27.36 7.95
C TRP A 149 14.69 -26.82 9.37
N ASP A 150 13.58 -26.74 10.10
CA ASP A 150 13.51 -26.19 11.45
C ASP A 150 13.00 -27.18 12.50
N ASN A 151 12.82 -28.44 12.13
CA ASN A 151 12.28 -29.49 13.00
C ASN A 151 10.89 -29.13 13.59
N ASP A 152 10.11 -28.32 12.88
CA ASP A 152 8.76 -27.98 13.31
C ASP A 152 7.80 -29.14 13.03
N THR A 153 7.58 -29.96 14.05
CA THR A 153 6.70 -31.13 13.92
C THR A 153 5.27 -30.78 13.55
N ALA A 154 4.84 -29.55 13.79
CA ALA A 154 3.52 -29.08 13.37
C ALA A 154 3.38 -28.95 11.84
N GLY A 155 4.49 -28.84 11.12
CA GLY A 155 4.53 -28.85 9.66
C GLY A 155 4.39 -30.23 9.03
N ILE A 156 4.45 -31.30 9.82
CA ILE A 156 4.25 -32.68 9.34
C ILE A 156 2.76 -32.88 9.04
N GLY A 157 2.42 -33.30 7.82
CA GLY A 157 1.04 -33.44 7.38
C GLY A 157 0.30 -32.13 7.12
N ALA A 158 1.01 -30.99 7.17
CA ALA A 158 0.40 -29.68 6.96
C ALA A 158 0.32 -29.27 5.49
N GLY A 159 0.98 -29.95 4.56
CA GLY A 159 0.85 -29.71 3.14
C GLY A 159 -0.52 -30.10 2.58
N ILE A 160 -0.78 -29.74 1.34
CA ILE A 160 -2.09 -29.97 0.65
C ILE A 160 -2.50 -31.45 0.71
N TYR A 161 -1.56 -32.36 0.55
CA TYR A 161 -1.81 -33.80 0.56
C TYR A 161 -1.61 -34.45 1.93
N GLY A 162 -1.28 -33.68 2.97
CA GLY A 162 -0.99 -34.21 4.30
C GLY A 162 -2.21 -34.77 5.07
N HIS A 163 -3.41 -34.55 4.56
CA HIS A 163 -4.64 -35.08 5.12
C HIS A 163 -5.13 -36.38 4.44
N GLU A 164 -4.56 -36.67 3.30
CA GLU A 164 -4.92 -37.91 2.60
C GLU A 164 -4.25 -39.10 3.27
N PRO A 165 -4.99 -40.19 3.58
CA PRO A 165 -4.37 -41.43 4.04
C PRO A 165 -3.40 -41.85 2.96
N GLN A 166 -2.11 -41.84 3.29
CA GLN A 166 -1.16 -42.49 2.40
C GLN A 166 -1.42 -43.97 2.54
N ASP A 167 -1.94 -44.58 1.48
CA ASP A 167 -1.96 -46.02 1.38
C ASP A 167 -0.52 -46.50 1.51
N ALA A 168 -0.28 -47.21 2.59
CA ALA A 168 1.03 -47.75 2.94
C ALA A 168 1.40 -48.94 2.05
#